data_2c5194bc5cbb6cfa0b8093eadc500a52
#
_entry.id   2c5194bc5cbb6cfa0b8093eadc500a52
#
_cell.length_a   1.000
_cell.length_b   1.000
_cell.length_c   1.000
_cell.angle_alpha   90.00
_cell.angle_beta   90.00
_cell.angle_gamma   90.00
#
_symmetry.space_group_name_H-M   'P 1'
#
loop_
_entity.id
_entity.type
_entity.pdbx_description
1 polymer ?
#
loop_
_entity_poly.entity_id
_entity_poly.type
_entity_poly.pdbx_seq_one_letter_code
_entity_poly.pdbx_strand_id
1 'polypeptide(L)'
;MQKTAATKKNNQNSFNIFPNEKTRLVYEKRIGIHYSSCSDFRQVGNKKINSKIKFSSLGGLKILEIYVGACKVFRDLKSVKKDTKEDLVCQALILSGSCNLTFGGESVPLNKGDIFILDSTKPIKLEVTKSLHCLAVYMPLALIQSWIPRIWNTLDTRKIKTNTQQGSLLKGFMQLIQKYSDTQQWDHENTNASNSKKAFVPLMAANSAMLVHALLSPNKDRVKTIKEIQLDAAKEHILVHLTDSSISPTTISKEMGFSVRYLHWLFNQEDETVSQYIMRKRIEFAQTLLNSSANTFFSITDVAFICGFNDSTHFSRRFKQQVGLSPSKYRNV
;
A
#
# COMPACT_ATOMS: atom_id res chain seq x y z
N MET A 1 3.37 44.93 -43.25
CA MET A 1 4.35 43.84 -43.02
C MET A 1 4.18 43.31 -41.60
N GLN A 2 3.32 42.34 -41.44
CA GLN A 2 3.10 41.66 -40.14
C GLN A 2 3.85 40.34 -40.16
N LYS A 3 4.83 40.18 -39.27
CA LYS A 3 5.51 38.92 -39.04
C LYS A 3 4.73 38.12 -37.98
N THR A 4 4.08 37.07 -38.40
CA THR A 4 3.45 36.05 -37.57
C THR A 4 4.55 35.24 -36.89
N ALA A 5 4.60 35.33 -35.56
CA ALA A 5 5.42 34.49 -34.71
C ALA A 5 4.80 33.09 -34.65
N ALA A 6 5.44 32.13 -35.27
CA ALA A 6 5.08 30.71 -35.16
C ALA A 6 5.47 30.19 -33.79
N THR A 7 4.48 29.88 -32.98
CA THR A 7 4.62 29.21 -31.71
C THR A 7 5.14 27.79 -31.98
N LYS A 8 6.40 27.53 -31.71
CA LYS A 8 6.97 26.18 -31.69
C LYS A 8 6.26 25.38 -30.56
N LYS A 9 5.33 24.52 -30.95
CA LYS A 9 4.87 23.42 -30.08
C LYS A 9 6.07 22.54 -29.78
N ASN A 10 6.56 22.58 -28.55
CA ASN A 10 7.47 21.59 -28.03
C ASN A 10 6.74 20.25 -28.01
N ASN A 11 6.91 19.44 -29.04
CA ASN A 11 6.63 18.01 -28.97
C ASN A 11 7.67 17.39 -28.06
N GLN A 12 7.41 17.41 -26.73
CA GLN A 12 8.05 16.51 -25.83
C GLN A 12 7.52 15.12 -26.18
N ASN A 13 8.33 14.35 -26.88
CA ASN A 13 8.12 12.93 -27.08
C ASN A 13 8.13 12.25 -25.70
N SER A 14 6.97 12.09 -25.11
CA SER A 14 6.77 11.33 -23.88
C SER A 14 6.86 9.85 -24.23
N PHE A 15 8.03 9.26 -24.02
CA PHE A 15 8.20 7.82 -24.17
C PHE A 15 7.55 7.11 -22.97
N ASN A 16 6.92 6.00 -23.23
CA ASN A 16 6.13 5.22 -22.30
C ASN A 16 6.90 3.94 -21.93
N ILE A 17 6.78 3.44 -20.67
CA ILE A 17 7.23 2.07 -20.30
C ILE A 17 6.53 1.01 -21.18
N PHE A 18 5.45 1.39 -21.81
CA PHE A 18 4.69 0.53 -22.69
C PHE A 18 5.27 0.54 -24.09
N PRO A 19 5.37 -0.62 -24.77
CA PRO A 19 5.93 -0.74 -26.12
C PRO A 19 5.21 0.13 -27.15
N ASN A 20 3.94 0.42 -26.90
CA ASN A 20 3.10 1.28 -27.70
C ASN A 20 1.89 1.78 -26.90
N GLU A 21 1.17 2.75 -27.44
CA GLU A 21 -0.02 3.33 -26.81
C GLU A 21 -1.15 2.30 -26.60
N LYS A 22 -1.31 1.36 -27.52
CA LYS A 22 -2.30 0.28 -27.38
C LYS A 22 -2.04 -0.55 -26.13
N THR A 23 -0.78 -0.91 -25.86
CA THR A 23 -0.41 -1.65 -24.65
C THR A 23 -0.66 -0.82 -23.39
N ARG A 24 -0.38 0.48 -23.42
CA ARG A 24 -0.69 1.40 -22.33
C ARG A 24 -2.19 1.44 -22.03
N LEU A 25 -3.00 1.66 -23.04
CA LEU A 25 -4.46 1.71 -22.89
C LEU A 25 -5.03 0.38 -22.34
N VAL A 26 -4.49 -0.76 -22.80
CA VAL A 26 -4.87 -2.08 -22.27
C VAL A 26 -4.47 -2.21 -20.80
N TYR A 27 -3.28 -1.74 -20.41
CA TYR A 27 -2.84 -1.72 -19.02
C TYR A 27 -3.77 -0.86 -18.14
N GLU A 28 -3.97 0.40 -18.53
CA GLU A 28 -4.80 1.34 -17.80
C GLU A 28 -6.26 0.83 -17.66
N LYS A 29 -6.81 0.25 -18.74
CA LYS A 29 -8.15 -0.36 -18.73
C LYS A 29 -8.25 -1.57 -17.80
N ARG A 30 -7.21 -2.42 -17.75
CA ARG A 30 -7.22 -3.68 -16.99
C ARG A 30 -6.82 -3.51 -15.55
N ILE A 31 -5.83 -2.70 -15.28
CA ILE A 31 -5.29 -2.49 -13.95
C ILE A 31 -5.97 -1.31 -13.26
N GLY A 32 -6.31 -0.26 -14.01
CA GLY A 32 -6.94 0.95 -13.49
C GLY A 32 -5.93 1.97 -12.93
N ILE A 33 -4.63 1.76 -13.14
CA ILE A 33 -3.58 2.66 -12.66
C ILE A 33 -3.00 3.45 -13.83
N HIS A 34 -2.92 4.79 -13.70
CA HIS A 34 -2.39 5.71 -14.68
C HIS A 34 -1.00 6.21 -14.30
N TYR A 35 -0.16 6.46 -15.29
CA TYR A 35 1.16 7.06 -15.13
C TYR A 35 1.25 8.39 -15.85
N SER A 36 1.79 9.42 -15.19
CA SER A 36 1.88 10.78 -15.74
C SER A 36 2.89 10.90 -16.86
N SER A 37 4.03 10.24 -16.74
CA SER A 37 5.08 10.24 -17.74
C SER A 37 6.05 9.10 -17.55
N CYS A 38 6.70 8.70 -18.62
CA CYS A 38 7.93 7.93 -18.59
C CYS A 38 8.95 8.71 -19.42
N SER A 39 10.07 9.11 -18.82
CA SER A 39 11.14 9.75 -19.54
C SER A 39 12.30 8.78 -19.73
N ASP A 40 12.83 8.73 -20.93
CA ASP A 40 14.06 8.00 -21.19
C ASP A 40 15.23 8.64 -20.42
N PHE A 41 16.10 7.82 -19.84
CA PHE A 41 17.49 8.21 -19.77
C PHE A 41 17.92 8.48 -21.21
N ARG A 42 18.41 9.69 -21.50
CA ARG A 42 18.94 10.01 -22.82
C ARG A 42 19.84 8.88 -23.27
N GLN A 43 19.32 8.06 -24.16
CA GLN A 43 20.15 7.08 -24.84
C GLN A 43 21.23 7.83 -25.58
N VAL A 44 22.46 7.40 -25.37
CA VAL A 44 23.51 7.60 -26.35
C VAL A 44 23.13 6.69 -27.53
N GLY A 45 22.30 7.26 -28.47
CA GLY A 45 21.86 6.58 -29.70
C GLY A 45 20.36 6.30 -29.76
N ASN A 46 19.80 6.41 -30.96
CA ASN A 46 18.37 6.28 -31.36
C ASN A 46 17.73 4.87 -31.17
N LYS A 47 17.92 4.19 -30.06
CA LYS A 47 17.30 2.87 -29.85
C LYS A 47 15.98 2.99 -29.08
N LYS A 48 14.89 2.44 -29.65
CA LYS A 48 13.61 2.25 -28.97
C LYS A 48 13.80 1.51 -27.64
N ILE A 49 13.11 1.95 -26.57
CA ILE A 49 13.04 1.18 -25.33
C ILE A 49 12.45 -0.19 -25.66
N ASN A 50 13.20 -1.23 -25.34
CA ASN A 50 12.69 -2.59 -25.50
C ASN A 50 11.89 -2.94 -24.25
N SER A 51 10.58 -2.87 -24.33
CA SER A 51 9.68 -3.23 -23.24
C SER A 51 8.67 -4.29 -23.69
N LYS A 52 8.39 -5.25 -22.80
CA LYS A 52 7.40 -6.30 -23.01
C LYS A 52 6.60 -6.45 -21.73
N ILE A 53 5.28 -6.44 -21.86
CA ILE A 53 4.36 -6.66 -20.75
C ILE A 53 3.47 -7.83 -21.10
N LYS A 54 3.47 -8.83 -20.22
CA LYS A 54 2.61 -9.99 -20.28
C LYS A 54 1.57 -9.88 -19.18
N PHE A 55 0.30 -10.03 -19.53
CA PHE A 55 -0.82 -10.03 -18.60
C PHE A 55 -1.29 -11.46 -18.38
N SER A 56 -1.57 -11.79 -17.13
CA SER A 56 -2.22 -13.03 -16.74
C SER A 56 -3.09 -12.81 -15.52
N SER A 57 -3.91 -13.80 -15.17
CA SER A 57 -4.65 -13.81 -13.91
C SER A 57 -4.67 -15.21 -13.33
N LEU A 58 -4.70 -15.28 -12.03
CA LEU A 58 -4.80 -16.54 -11.30
C LEU A 58 -5.67 -16.31 -10.06
N GLY A 59 -6.80 -17.02 -9.99
CA GLY A 59 -7.72 -16.88 -8.85
C GLY A 59 -8.10 -15.44 -8.54
N GLY A 60 -8.20 -14.58 -9.58
CA GLY A 60 -8.56 -13.16 -9.50
C GLY A 60 -7.43 -12.19 -9.19
N LEU A 61 -6.26 -12.66 -8.85
CA LEU A 61 -5.06 -11.83 -8.83
C LEU A 61 -4.78 -11.33 -10.25
N LYS A 62 -4.56 -10.03 -10.40
CA LYS A 62 -4.08 -9.44 -11.65
C LYS A 62 -2.56 -9.51 -11.64
N ILE A 63 -1.99 -10.21 -12.61
CA ILE A 63 -0.55 -10.51 -12.66
C ILE A 63 0.04 -9.90 -13.92
N LEU A 64 1.17 -9.22 -13.75
CA LEU A 64 1.94 -8.66 -14.85
C LEU A 64 3.39 -9.12 -14.76
N GLU A 65 3.91 -9.61 -15.86
CA GLU A 65 5.34 -9.79 -16.04
C GLU A 65 5.86 -8.69 -16.94
N ILE A 66 6.77 -7.88 -16.42
CA ILE A 66 7.22 -6.62 -17.03
C ILE A 66 8.72 -6.74 -17.33
N TYR A 67 9.06 -6.59 -18.60
CA TYR A 67 10.43 -6.41 -19.08
C TYR A 67 10.58 -4.98 -19.58
N VAL A 68 11.52 -4.22 -19.07
CA VAL A 68 11.75 -2.85 -19.50
C VAL A 68 13.25 -2.52 -19.49
N GLY A 69 13.69 -1.78 -20.50
CA GLY A 69 15.03 -1.20 -20.56
C GLY A 69 15.18 0.00 -19.63
N ALA A 70 16.31 0.70 -19.74
CA ALA A 70 16.56 1.91 -18.96
C ALA A 70 15.47 2.95 -19.15
N CYS A 71 14.83 3.40 -18.06
CA CYS A 71 13.74 4.37 -18.08
C CYS A 71 13.51 4.99 -16.70
N LYS A 72 12.75 6.11 -16.70
CA LYS A 72 12.22 6.71 -15.48
C LYS A 72 10.70 6.75 -15.56
N VAL A 73 10.07 6.17 -14.57
CA VAL A 73 8.61 6.11 -14.44
C VAL A 73 8.17 7.05 -13.33
N PHE A 74 7.26 7.94 -13.65
CA PHE A 74 6.69 8.87 -12.70
C PHE A 74 5.18 8.63 -12.59
N ARG A 75 4.70 8.66 -11.37
CA ARG A 75 3.29 8.69 -11.06
C ARG A 75 3.08 9.83 -10.07
N ASP A 76 2.55 10.92 -10.56
CA ASP A 76 2.27 12.12 -9.80
C ASP A 76 0.84 12.10 -9.22
N LEU A 77 0.51 13.11 -8.42
CA LEU A 77 -0.84 13.26 -7.85
C LEU A 77 -1.94 13.43 -8.90
N LYS A 78 -1.61 13.96 -10.11
CA LYS A 78 -2.59 14.09 -11.20
C LYS A 78 -2.92 12.72 -11.77
N SER A 79 -1.93 11.83 -11.88
CA SER A 79 -2.12 10.45 -12.32
C SER A 79 -2.90 9.64 -11.28
N VAL A 80 -2.61 9.83 -9.99
CA VAL A 80 -3.36 9.21 -8.89
C VAL A 80 -4.86 9.57 -8.98
N LYS A 81 -5.17 10.85 -9.22
CA LYS A 81 -6.58 11.32 -9.36
C LYS A 81 -7.32 10.78 -10.59
N LYS A 82 -6.60 10.26 -11.58
CA LYS A 82 -7.21 9.65 -12.78
C LYS A 82 -7.49 8.18 -12.62
N ASP A 83 -6.98 7.55 -11.56
CA ASP A 83 -7.18 6.14 -11.33
C ASP A 83 -8.66 5.79 -11.22
N THR A 84 -8.97 4.61 -11.65
CA THR A 84 -10.33 4.09 -11.59
C THR A 84 -10.69 3.66 -10.17
N LYS A 85 -11.93 3.34 -9.97
CA LYS A 85 -12.70 3.20 -8.74
C LYS A 85 -12.09 2.39 -7.58
N GLU A 86 -11.00 1.67 -7.76
CA GLU A 86 -10.46 0.75 -6.78
C GLU A 86 -8.99 1.09 -6.46
N ASP A 87 -8.73 1.38 -5.19
CA ASP A 87 -7.36 1.53 -4.72
C ASP A 87 -6.67 0.17 -4.69
N LEU A 88 -5.48 0.10 -5.29
CA LEU A 88 -4.72 -1.13 -5.44
C LEU A 88 -3.39 -1.08 -4.70
N VAL A 89 -2.98 -2.22 -4.21
CA VAL A 89 -1.60 -2.48 -3.84
C VAL A 89 -0.96 -3.37 -4.89
N CYS A 90 0.24 -3.01 -5.30
CA CYS A 90 1.10 -3.82 -6.16
C CYS A 90 2.26 -4.35 -5.34
N GLN A 91 2.42 -5.66 -5.29
CA GLN A 91 3.66 -6.28 -4.83
C GLN A 91 4.45 -6.73 -6.05
N ALA A 92 5.71 -6.34 -6.14
CA ALA A 92 6.55 -6.66 -7.29
C ALA A 92 7.85 -7.33 -6.86
N LEU A 93 8.13 -8.51 -7.43
CA LEU A 93 9.36 -9.27 -7.27
C LEU A 93 10.30 -8.98 -8.44
N ILE A 94 11.52 -8.53 -8.16
CA ILE A 94 12.54 -8.37 -9.19
C ILE A 94 13.13 -9.72 -9.55
N LEU A 95 12.92 -10.16 -10.78
CA LEU A 95 13.41 -11.40 -11.33
C LEU A 95 14.85 -11.26 -11.89
N SER A 96 15.11 -10.11 -12.52
CA SER A 96 16.47 -9.73 -12.96
C SER A 96 16.60 -8.21 -13.13
N GLY A 97 17.84 -7.71 -13.13
CA GLY A 97 18.12 -6.28 -13.22
C GLY A 97 18.00 -5.57 -11.88
N SER A 98 17.93 -4.24 -11.92
CA SER A 98 17.85 -3.38 -10.74
C SER A 98 17.14 -2.06 -11.05
N CYS A 99 16.61 -1.42 -10.03
CA CYS A 99 15.99 -0.09 -10.13
C CYS A 99 16.13 0.65 -8.79
N ASN A 100 15.90 1.97 -8.83
CA ASN A 100 15.73 2.78 -7.64
C ASN A 100 14.27 3.21 -7.52
N LEU A 101 13.65 2.92 -6.38
CA LEU A 101 12.31 3.36 -6.04
C LEU A 101 12.39 4.57 -5.12
N THR A 102 11.79 5.70 -5.50
CA THR A 102 11.64 6.86 -4.62
C THR A 102 10.21 6.96 -4.15
N PHE A 103 10.03 7.00 -2.85
CA PHE A 103 8.75 7.11 -2.16
C PHE A 103 8.94 8.01 -0.93
N GLY A 104 8.03 8.98 -0.71
CA GLY A 104 8.13 9.91 0.43
C GLY A 104 9.40 10.76 0.47
N GLY A 105 10.10 10.92 -0.66
CA GLY A 105 11.38 11.64 -0.76
C GLY A 105 12.62 10.76 -0.57
N GLU A 106 12.48 9.54 -0.09
CA GLU A 106 13.58 8.58 0.08
C GLU A 106 13.74 7.70 -1.17
N SER A 107 14.99 7.42 -1.54
CA SER A 107 15.34 6.54 -2.66
C SER A 107 15.92 5.22 -2.15
N VAL A 108 15.24 4.12 -2.49
CA VAL A 108 15.60 2.77 -2.07
C VAL A 108 16.11 1.98 -3.26
N PRO A 109 17.35 1.47 -3.25
CA PRO A 109 17.87 0.60 -4.28
C PRO A 109 17.24 -0.79 -4.18
N LEU A 110 16.81 -1.31 -5.32
CA LEU A 110 16.16 -2.61 -5.47
C LEU A 110 16.94 -3.46 -6.48
N ASN A 111 17.22 -4.70 -6.11
CA ASN A 111 18.01 -5.65 -6.88
C ASN A 111 17.24 -6.96 -7.11
N LYS A 112 17.80 -7.84 -7.95
CA LYS A 112 17.28 -9.18 -8.17
C LYS A 112 16.98 -9.90 -6.85
N GLY A 113 15.76 -10.41 -6.75
CA GLY A 113 15.25 -11.12 -5.59
C GLY A 113 14.58 -10.24 -4.55
N ASP A 114 14.67 -8.91 -4.65
CA ASP A 114 13.94 -8.00 -3.78
C ASP A 114 12.45 -7.96 -4.15
N ILE A 115 11.60 -7.78 -3.13
CA ILE A 115 10.18 -7.50 -3.29
C ILE A 115 9.94 -6.07 -2.84
N PHE A 116 9.18 -5.32 -3.61
CA PHE A 116 8.75 -3.97 -3.25
C PHE A 116 7.24 -3.80 -3.38
N ILE A 117 6.71 -2.84 -2.64
CA ILE A 117 5.28 -2.59 -2.56
C ILE A 117 5.00 -1.18 -3.09
N LEU A 118 4.00 -1.08 -3.96
CA LEU A 118 3.48 0.18 -4.46
C LEU A 118 2.02 0.32 -4.03
N ASP A 119 1.71 1.48 -3.51
CA ASP A 119 0.37 1.91 -3.14
C ASP A 119 -0.18 2.82 -4.23
N SER A 120 -1.27 2.42 -4.88
CA SER A 120 -1.85 3.20 -5.99
C SER A 120 -2.35 4.58 -5.57
N THR A 121 -2.57 4.82 -4.28
CA THR A 121 -3.00 6.11 -3.75
C THR A 121 -1.86 7.11 -3.58
N LYS A 122 -0.61 6.70 -3.81
CA LYS A 122 0.59 7.50 -3.54
C LYS A 122 1.37 7.79 -4.84
N PRO A 123 1.99 8.97 -4.92
CA PRO A 123 2.95 9.27 -5.98
C PRO A 123 4.21 8.43 -5.81
N ILE A 124 4.81 8.01 -6.91
CA ILE A 124 6.06 7.25 -6.95
C ILE A 124 6.97 7.71 -8.07
N LYS A 125 8.27 7.46 -7.91
CA LYS A 125 9.28 7.54 -8.96
C LYS A 125 10.06 6.24 -8.98
N LEU A 126 10.11 5.59 -10.14
CA LEU A 126 10.92 4.41 -10.37
C LEU A 126 11.97 4.73 -11.43
N GLU A 127 13.23 4.41 -11.16
CA GLU A 127 14.34 4.66 -12.05
C GLU A 127 15.08 3.35 -12.36
N VAL A 128 14.99 2.91 -13.62
CA VAL A 128 15.66 1.72 -14.13
C VAL A 128 16.90 2.17 -14.90
N THR A 129 18.09 1.79 -14.43
CA THR A 129 19.36 2.27 -15.02
C THR A 129 19.79 1.49 -16.26
N LYS A 130 19.56 0.18 -16.29
CA LYS A 130 19.90 -0.69 -17.43
C LYS A 130 18.70 -1.45 -17.95
N SER A 131 18.23 -2.39 -17.18
CA SER A 131 17.04 -3.19 -17.47
C SER A 131 16.40 -3.70 -16.20
N LEU A 132 15.11 -3.97 -16.26
CA LEU A 132 14.35 -4.56 -15.18
C LEU A 132 13.42 -5.63 -15.74
N HIS A 133 13.43 -6.80 -15.12
CA HIS A 133 12.42 -7.83 -15.29
C HIS A 133 11.77 -8.08 -13.93
N CYS A 134 10.49 -7.84 -13.80
CA CYS A 134 9.76 -8.03 -12.57
C CYS A 134 8.39 -8.69 -12.78
N LEU A 135 7.96 -9.41 -11.76
CA LEU A 135 6.62 -9.94 -11.61
C LEU A 135 5.84 -9.05 -10.67
N ALA A 136 4.77 -8.44 -11.15
CA ALA A 136 3.90 -7.58 -10.37
C ALA A 136 2.54 -8.25 -10.15
N VAL A 137 2.09 -8.30 -8.91
CA VAL A 137 0.79 -8.85 -8.50
C VAL A 137 -0.03 -7.72 -7.88
N TYR A 138 -1.20 -7.47 -8.44
CA TYR A 138 -2.11 -6.42 -8.00
C TYR A 138 -3.30 -7.00 -7.25
N MET A 139 -3.66 -6.37 -6.15
CA MET A 139 -4.81 -6.71 -5.34
C MET A 139 -5.47 -5.46 -4.74
N PRO A 140 -6.75 -5.50 -4.33
CA PRO A 140 -7.39 -4.40 -3.64
C PRO A 140 -6.64 -3.99 -2.37
N LEU A 141 -6.38 -2.69 -2.21
CA LEU A 141 -5.71 -2.15 -1.04
C LEU A 141 -6.51 -2.42 0.25
N ALA A 142 -7.83 -2.40 0.15
CA ALA A 142 -8.73 -2.67 1.27
C ALA A 142 -8.49 -4.03 1.93
N LEU A 143 -8.07 -5.06 1.16
CA LEU A 143 -7.74 -6.37 1.72
C LEU A 143 -6.54 -6.30 2.66
N ILE A 144 -5.51 -5.53 2.29
CA ILE A 144 -4.32 -5.37 3.14
C ILE A 144 -4.62 -4.47 4.33
N GLN A 145 -5.34 -3.37 4.10
CA GLN A 145 -5.72 -2.44 5.16
C GLN A 145 -6.63 -3.07 6.21
N SER A 146 -7.48 -4.04 5.84
CA SER A 146 -8.31 -4.76 6.81
C SER A 146 -7.49 -5.57 7.82
N TRP A 147 -6.29 -6.02 7.45
CA TRP A 147 -5.39 -6.79 8.31
C TRP A 147 -4.43 -5.90 9.11
N ILE A 148 -3.93 -4.82 8.49
CA ILE A 148 -2.93 -3.92 9.08
C ILE A 148 -3.28 -2.43 8.86
N PRO A 149 -4.49 -1.97 9.27
CA PRO A 149 -5.02 -0.66 8.91
C PRO A 149 -4.11 0.51 9.32
N ARG A 150 -3.27 0.32 10.33
CA ARG A 150 -2.44 1.35 10.93
C ARG A 150 -0.98 1.27 10.48
N ILE A 151 -0.44 0.07 10.40
CA ILE A 151 0.95 -0.18 9.98
C ILE A 151 1.15 0.26 8.54
N TRP A 152 0.13 0.12 7.70
CA TRP A 152 0.20 0.50 6.30
C TRP A 152 0.64 1.96 6.08
N ASN A 153 0.14 2.88 6.90
CA ASN A 153 0.46 4.30 6.79
C ASN A 153 1.81 4.68 7.41
N THR A 154 2.35 3.84 8.28
CA THR A 154 3.62 4.07 9.00
C THR A 154 4.78 3.24 8.47
N LEU A 155 4.58 2.52 7.36
CA LEU A 155 5.67 1.75 6.73
C LEU A 155 6.70 2.70 6.13
N ASP A 156 7.85 2.79 6.78
CA ASP A 156 8.99 3.63 6.36
C ASP A 156 9.62 3.10 5.07
N THR A 157 9.58 1.78 4.86
CA THR A 157 10.13 1.16 3.65
C THR A 157 9.09 0.31 2.95
N ARG A 158 9.08 0.42 1.64
CA ARG A 158 8.24 -0.40 0.76
C ARG A 158 9.00 -1.63 0.21
N LYS A 159 10.19 -1.87 0.73
CA LYS A 159 11.04 -3.03 0.39
C LYS A 159 10.85 -4.13 1.43
N ILE A 160 10.53 -5.34 0.98
CA ILE A 160 10.47 -6.53 1.82
C ILE A 160 11.82 -7.26 1.75
N LYS A 161 12.38 -7.55 2.90
CA LYS A 161 13.63 -8.33 3.01
C LYS A 161 13.34 -9.81 2.73
N THR A 162 13.82 -10.30 1.60
CA THR A 162 13.61 -11.68 1.16
C THR A 162 14.61 -12.69 1.76
N ASN A 163 15.56 -12.22 2.57
CA ASN A 163 16.46 -13.06 3.37
C ASN A 163 15.86 -13.45 4.74
N THR A 164 14.68 -12.93 5.11
CA THR A 164 13.92 -13.38 6.26
C THR A 164 13.08 -14.61 5.89
N GLN A 165 12.70 -15.41 6.89
CA GLN A 165 11.81 -16.56 6.67
C GLN A 165 10.51 -16.16 5.99
N GLN A 166 9.89 -15.08 6.46
CA GLN A 166 8.61 -14.56 5.98
C GLN A 166 8.74 -14.00 4.55
N GLY A 167 9.78 -13.21 4.30
CA GLY A 167 10.04 -12.67 2.96
C GLY A 167 10.42 -13.76 1.96
N SER A 168 11.13 -14.80 2.40
CA SER A 168 11.44 -15.98 1.58
C SER A 168 10.18 -16.76 1.20
N LEU A 169 9.25 -16.95 2.14
CA LEU A 169 7.93 -17.57 1.87
C LEU A 169 7.14 -16.78 0.84
N LEU A 170 7.03 -15.45 1.02
CA LEU A 170 6.34 -14.59 0.06
C LEU A 170 6.99 -14.66 -1.32
N LYS A 171 8.33 -14.64 -1.39
CA LYS A 171 9.08 -14.79 -2.64
C LYS A 171 8.77 -16.11 -3.32
N GLY A 172 8.81 -17.23 -2.59
CA GLY A 172 8.49 -18.57 -3.10
C GLY A 172 7.05 -18.63 -3.62
N PHE A 173 6.11 -18.03 -2.90
CA PHE A 173 4.72 -17.95 -3.32
C PHE A 173 4.54 -17.13 -4.62
N MET A 174 5.20 -15.99 -4.76
CA MET A 174 5.18 -15.20 -5.99
C MET A 174 5.78 -15.96 -7.17
N GLN A 175 6.84 -16.74 -6.95
CA GLN A 175 7.43 -17.59 -7.99
C GLN A 175 6.48 -18.72 -8.43
N LEU A 176 5.70 -19.29 -7.50
CA LEU A 176 4.65 -20.24 -7.84
C LEU A 176 3.52 -19.58 -8.65
N ILE A 177 3.09 -18.37 -8.25
CA ILE A 177 2.11 -17.59 -9.03
C ILE A 177 2.61 -17.39 -10.46
N GLN A 178 3.89 -17.01 -10.65
CA GLN A 178 4.49 -16.86 -11.98
C GLN A 178 4.39 -18.15 -12.78
N LYS A 179 4.85 -19.26 -12.21
CA LYS A 179 4.86 -20.57 -12.88
C LYS A 179 3.47 -21.03 -13.35
N TYR A 180 2.45 -20.83 -12.50
CA TYR A 180 1.09 -21.24 -12.83
C TYR A 180 0.35 -20.24 -13.71
N SER A 181 0.71 -18.95 -13.68
CA SER A 181 0.15 -17.95 -14.58
C SER A 181 0.61 -18.14 -16.03
N ASP A 182 1.79 -18.72 -16.24
CA ASP A 182 2.32 -19.00 -17.58
C ASP A 182 1.56 -20.10 -18.32
N THR A 183 0.88 -20.99 -17.59
CA THR A 183 0.12 -22.10 -18.18
C THR A 183 -1.28 -21.68 -18.66
N GLN A 184 -1.78 -20.54 -18.21
CA GLN A 184 -3.09 -20.01 -18.63
C GLN A 184 -2.88 -18.77 -19.51
N GLN A 185 -2.77 -18.97 -20.83
CA GLN A 185 -2.94 -17.87 -21.77
C GLN A 185 -4.34 -17.28 -21.55
N TRP A 186 -4.37 -15.97 -21.40
CA TRP A 186 -5.62 -15.24 -21.23
C TRP A 186 -6.39 -15.25 -22.54
N ASP A 187 -7.24 -16.26 -22.75
CA ASP A 187 -8.20 -16.30 -23.85
C ASP A 187 -9.22 -15.17 -23.69
N HIS A 188 -9.34 -14.38 -24.74
CA HIS A 188 -10.07 -13.11 -24.77
C HIS A 188 -11.59 -13.24 -24.58
N GLU A 189 -12.19 -14.44 -24.61
CA GLU A 189 -13.63 -14.60 -24.80
C GLU A 189 -14.36 -15.58 -23.87
N ASN A 190 -13.70 -16.40 -23.05
CA ASN A 190 -14.38 -17.39 -22.22
C ASN A 190 -14.23 -17.14 -20.72
N THR A 191 -14.93 -16.11 -20.23
CA THR A 191 -15.20 -15.99 -18.80
C THR A 191 -16.49 -16.71 -18.43
N ASN A 192 -16.44 -18.02 -18.25
CA ASN A 192 -17.43 -18.70 -17.41
C ASN A 192 -17.23 -18.23 -15.97
N ALA A 193 -17.81 -17.07 -15.66
CA ALA A 193 -17.60 -16.28 -14.47
C ALA A 193 -18.06 -16.93 -13.15
N SER A 194 -18.75 -18.08 -13.22
CA SER A 194 -19.33 -18.71 -12.03
C SER A 194 -18.36 -19.61 -11.27
N ASN A 195 -17.47 -20.34 -11.95
CA ASN A 195 -16.50 -21.23 -11.27
C ASN A 195 -15.20 -20.53 -10.86
N SER A 196 -14.80 -19.46 -11.55
CA SER A 196 -13.61 -18.69 -11.20
C SER A 196 -13.79 -17.88 -9.90
N LYS A 197 -15.01 -17.43 -9.58
CA LYS A 197 -15.29 -16.67 -8.36
C LYS A 197 -15.10 -17.47 -7.07
N LYS A 198 -15.36 -18.78 -7.06
CA LYS A 198 -15.19 -19.63 -5.87
C LYS A 198 -13.72 -19.91 -5.53
N ALA A 199 -12.83 -19.98 -6.53
CA ALA A 199 -11.39 -20.15 -6.31
C ALA A 199 -10.65 -18.83 -6.03
N PHE A 200 -11.30 -17.69 -6.25
CA PHE A 200 -10.77 -16.34 -6.16
C PHE A 200 -10.41 -15.93 -4.73
N VAL A 201 -11.33 -16.10 -3.79
CA VAL A 201 -11.17 -15.61 -2.41
C VAL A 201 -10.01 -16.30 -1.68
N PRO A 202 -9.81 -17.62 -1.75
CA PRO A 202 -8.73 -18.29 -1.02
C PRO A 202 -7.32 -17.84 -1.47
N LEU A 203 -7.07 -17.70 -2.77
CA LEU A 203 -5.74 -17.35 -3.28
C LEU A 203 -5.39 -15.89 -2.97
N MET A 204 -6.35 -14.99 -3.12
CA MET A 204 -6.19 -13.59 -2.81
C MET A 204 -5.97 -13.39 -1.30
N ALA A 205 -6.73 -14.09 -0.47
CA ALA A 205 -6.56 -14.08 0.99
C ALA A 205 -5.18 -14.63 1.39
N ALA A 206 -4.75 -15.75 0.80
CA ALA A 206 -3.43 -16.33 1.03
C ALA A 206 -2.30 -15.36 0.67
N ASN A 207 -2.38 -14.71 -0.49
CA ASN A 207 -1.40 -13.72 -0.92
C ASN A 207 -1.37 -12.52 0.03
N SER A 208 -2.53 -12.02 0.43
CA SER A 208 -2.65 -10.91 1.39
C SER A 208 -2.06 -11.28 2.75
N ALA A 209 -2.37 -12.46 3.26
CA ALA A 209 -1.83 -12.95 4.52
C ALA A 209 -0.30 -13.09 4.49
N MET A 210 0.27 -13.63 3.42
CA MET A 210 1.72 -13.72 3.25
C MET A 210 2.39 -12.37 3.15
N LEU A 211 1.77 -11.42 2.44
CA LEU A 211 2.27 -10.05 2.33
C LEU A 211 2.26 -9.36 3.69
N VAL A 212 1.15 -9.44 4.41
CA VAL A 212 1.03 -8.88 5.77
C VAL A 212 2.05 -9.49 6.71
N HIS A 213 2.19 -10.82 6.69
CA HIS A 213 3.18 -11.52 7.51
C HIS A 213 4.62 -11.09 7.20
N ALA A 214 4.95 -10.87 5.92
CA ALA A 214 6.26 -10.38 5.52
C ALA A 214 6.50 -8.91 5.90
N LEU A 215 5.48 -8.07 5.87
CA LEU A 215 5.54 -6.67 6.30
C LEU A 215 5.69 -6.52 7.81
N LEU A 216 5.05 -7.41 8.58
CA LEU A 216 5.14 -7.44 10.05
C LEU A 216 6.41 -8.11 10.55
N SER A 217 7.20 -8.72 9.65
CA SER A 217 8.44 -9.38 10.03
C SER A 217 9.44 -8.39 10.63
N PRO A 218 9.92 -8.61 11.84
CA PRO A 218 10.86 -7.70 12.47
C PRO A 218 12.13 -7.57 11.63
N ASN A 219 12.57 -6.33 11.47
CA ASN A 219 13.80 -6.01 10.74
C ASN A 219 14.99 -6.52 11.57
N LYS A 220 15.48 -7.73 11.30
CA LYS A 220 16.58 -8.34 12.07
C LYS A 220 17.89 -7.53 12.02
N ASP A 221 18.02 -6.56 11.09
CA ASP A 221 19.24 -5.74 11.01
C ASP A 221 19.26 -4.59 12.03
N ARG A 222 18.11 -4.27 12.65
CA ARG A 222 18.04 -3.45 13.83
C ARG A 222 17.61 -4.35 14.98
N VAL A 223 18.54 -4.75 15.81
CA VAL A 223 18.23 -5.41 17.09
C VAL A 223 17.41 -4.38 17.88
N LYS A 224 16.09 -4.57 17.92
CA LYS A 224 15.23 -3.75 18.78
C LYS A 224 15.71 -3.91 20.21
N THR A 225 15.86 -2.81 20.90
CA THR A 225 16.12 -2.84 22.34
C THR A 225 14.93 -3.49 23.05
N ILE A 226 15.14 -4.07 24.22
CA ILE A 226 14.08 -4.61 25.06
C ILE A 226 12.95 -3.59 25.26
N LYS A 227 13.31 -2.30 25.36
CA LYS A 227 12.36 -1.19 25.51
C LYS A 227 11.47 -1.01 24.26
N GLU A 228 12.05 -1.04 23.07
CA GLU A 228 11.29 -0.96 21.81
C GLU A 228 10.35 -2.14 21.63
N ILE A 229 10.81 -3.36 21.99
CA ILE A 229 9.95 -4.57 21.98
C ILE A 229 8.77 -4.42 22.96
N GLN A 230 9.03 -3.90 24.14
CA GLN A 230 8.00 -3.71 25.16
C GLN A 230 7.03 -2.60 24.79
N LEU A 231 7.50 -1.51 24.17
CA LEU A 231 6.64 -0.45 23.65
C LEU A 231 5.74 -0.95 22.51
N ASP A 232 6.30 -1.72 21.58
CA ASP A 232 5.53 -2.30 20.48
C ASP A 232 4.47 -3.28 21.01
N ALA A 233 4.83 -4.13 21.96
CA ALA A 233 3.88 -5.04 22.61
C ALA A 233 2.76 -4.27 23.33
N ALA A 234 3.08 -3.17 24.01
CA ALA A 234 2.08 -2.33 24.65
C ALA A 234 1.14 -1.66 23.65
N LYS A 235 1.70 -1.17 22.53
CA LYS A 235 0.90 -0.62 21.43
C LYS A 235 -0.02 -1.67 20.80
N GLU A 236 0.49 -2.86 20.54
CA GLU A 236 -0.30 -3.98 20.00
C GLU A 236 -1.43 -4.37 20.95
N HIS A 237 -1.13 -4.49 22.25
CA HIS A 237 -2.15 -4.75 23.26
C HIS A 237 -3.27 -3.71 23.26
N ILE A 238 -2.90 -2.41 23.20
CA ILE A 238 -3.88 -1.32 23.10
C ILE A 238 -4.74 -1.47 21.84
N LEU A 239 -4.16 -1.88 20.72
CA LEU A 239 -4.87 -2.00 19.45
C LEU A 239 -5.88 -3.14 19.46
N VAL A 240 -5.52 -4.28 20.05
CA VAL A 240 -6.42 -5.43 20.22
C VAL A 240 -7.63 -5.07 21.09
N HIS A 241 -7.40 -4.29 22.15
CA HIS A 241 -8.44 -3.90 23.12
C HIS A 241 -8.99 -2.50 22.90
N LEU A 242 -8.81 -1.89 21.72
CA LEU A 242 -9.13 -0.49 21.47
C LEU A 242 -10.60 -0.14 21.66
N THR A 243 -11.50 -1.09 21.35
CA THR A 243 -12.95 -0.94 21.43
C THR A 243 -13.48 -1.14 22.86
N ASP A 244 -12.64 -1.69 23.73
CA ASP A 244 -12.99 -1.83 25.14
C ASP A 244 -12.92 -0.46 25.83
N SER A 245 -14.05 0.03 26.31
CA SER A 245 -14.14 1.32 26.99
C SER A 245 -13.39 1.37 28.33
N SER A 246 -13.08 0.22 28.93
CA SER A 246 -12.36 0.10 30.21
C SER A 246 -10.84 0.18 30.06
N ILE A 247 -10.30 0.15 28.83
CA ILE A 247 -8.86 0.22 28.61
C ILE A 247 -8.28 1.53 29.15
N SER A 248 -7.26 1.40 29.97
CA SER A 248 -6.59 2.50 30.67
C SER A 248 -5.12 2.17 30.90
N PRO A 249 -4.25 3.15 31.19
CA PRO A 249 -2.87 2.86 31.54
C PRO A 249 -2.73 1.86 32.70
N THR A 250 -3.66 1.87 33.64
CA THR A 250 -3.68 0.95 34.79
C THR A 250 -4.02 -0.48 34.37
N THR A 251 -5.05 -0.68 33.52
CA THR A 251 -5.41 -2.01 33.05
C THR A 251 -4.32 -2.60 32.17
N ILE A 252 -3.79 -1.81 31.23
CA ILE A 252 -2.69 -2.23 30.34
C ILE A 252 -1.45 -2.64 31.14
N SER A 253 -1.04 -1.79 32.11
CA SER A 253 0.15 -2.09 32.90
C SER A 253 -0.01 -3.37 33.72
N LYS A 254 -1.20 -3.62 34.28
CA LYS A 254 -1.51 -4.85 35.03
C LYS A 254 -1.42 -6.09 34.13
N GLU A 255 -2.02 -6.04 32.95
CA GLU A 255 -2.05 -7.17 32.02
C GLU A 255 -0.68 -7.48 31.42
N MET A 256 0.14 -6.45 31.20
CA MET A 256 1.50 -6.61 30.68
C MET A 256 2.57 -6.86 31.76
N GLY A 257 2.21 -6.85 33.04
CA GLY A 257 3.18 -7.01 34.12
C GLY A 257 4.11 -5.82 34.30
N PHE A 258 3.68 -4.60 33.89
CA PHE A 258 4.46 -3.38 34.05
C PHE A 258 3.96 -2.54 35.23
N SER A 259 4.82 -1.66 35.76
CA SER A 259 4.30 -0.56 36.55
C SER A 259 3.67 0.51 35.65
N VAL A 260 2.65 1.23 36.13
CA VAL A 260 2.03 2.35 35.39
C VAL A 260 3.08 3.41 35.02
N ARG A 261 4.03 3.68 35.93
CA ARG A 261 5.14 4.61 35.71
C ARG A 261 6.03 4.16 34.57
N TYR A 262 6.34 2.86 34.49
CA TYR A 262 7.17 2.32 33.40
C TYR A 262 6.46 2.38 32.05
N LEU A 263 5.16 2.08 32.02
CA LEU A 263 4.35 2.21 30.79
C LEU A 263 4.34 3.66 30.28
N HIS A 264 4.12 4.64 31.16
CA HIS A 264 4.20 6.05 30.78
C HIS A 264 5.59 6.44 30.29
N TRP A 265 6.65 5.91 30.93
CA TRP A 265 8.02 6.19 30.51
C TRP A 265 8.33 5.61 29.12
N LEU A 266 7.81 4.41 28.78
CA LEU A 266 7.95 3.84 27.43
C LEU A 266 7.31 4.74 26.36
N PHE A 267 6.13 5.27 26.60
CA PHE A 267 5.42 6.14 25.65
C PHE A 267 6.01 7.52 25.53
N ASN A 268 6.60 8.08 26.60
CA ASN A 268 7.28 9.37 26.56
C ASN A 268 8.49 9.41 25.61
N GLN A 269 8.99 8.25 25.15
CA GLN A 269 10.04 8.19 24.12
C GLN A 269 9.53 8.62 22.74
N GLU A 270 8.22 8.71 22.54
CA GLU A 270 7.59 9.12 21.28
C GLU A 270 6.77 10.42 21.43
N ASP A 271 7.08 11.24 22.42
CA ASP A 271 6.40 12.52 22.68
C ASP A 271 4.87 12.40 22.84
N GLU A 272 4.36 11.22 23.16
CA GLU A 272 2.93 10.93 23.30
C GLU A 272 2.65 10.16 24.61
N THR A 273 1.63 10.52 25.35
CA THR A 273 1.20 9.74 26.50
C THR A 273 0.35 8.52 26.07
N VAL A 274 0.31 7.47 26.91
CA VAL A 274 -0.53 6.28 26.70
C VAL A 274 -1.98 6.67 26.40
N SER A 275 -2.54 7.58 27.18
CA SER A 275 -3.93 8.04 27.04
C SER A 275 -4.14 8.82 25.72
N GLN A 276 -3.17 9.63 25.31
CA GLN A 276 -3.21 10.33 24.02
C GLN A 276 -3.15 9.31 22.88
N TYR A 277 -2.28 8.30 22.97
CA TYR A 277 -2.18 7.24 21.98
C TYR A 277 -3.52 6.48 21.83
N ILE A 278 -4.14 6.05 22.92
CA ILE A 278 -5.45 5.38 22.90
C ILE A 278 -6.50 6.28 22.25
N MET A 279 -6.56 7.54 22.67
CA MET A 279 -7.52 8.52 22.16
C MET A 279 -7.34 8.74 20.66
N ARG A 280 -6.11 8.98 20.20
CA ARG A 280 -5.79 9.18 18.79
C ARG A 280 -6.21 7.96 17.97
N LYS A 281 -5.91 6.75 18.47
CA LYS A 281 -6.25 5.51 17.77
C LYS A 281 -7.75 5.26 17.68
N ARG A 282 -8.52 5.62 18.70
CA ARG A 282 -9.99 5.58 18.65
C ARG A 282 -10.57 6.54 17.61
N ILE A 283 -10.01 7.75 17.51
CA ILE A 283 -10.46 8.73 16.50
C ILE A 283 -10.09 8.28 15.08
N GLU A 284 -8.88 7.74 14.86
CA GLU A 284 -8.49 7.16 13.58
C GLU A 284 -9.43 6.01 13.15
N PHE A 285 -9.82 5.16 14.10
CA PHE A 285 -10.78 4.09 13.85
C PHE A 285 -12.18 4.64 13.51
N ALA A 286 -12.62 5.68 14.22
CA ALA A 286 -13.88 6.35 13.92
C ALA A 286 -13.87 6.99 12.51
N GLN A 287 -12.77 7.59 12.07
CA GLN A 287 -12.64 8.13 10.72
C GLN A 287 -12.82 7.03 9.67
N THR A 288 -12.25 5.84 9.89
CA THR A 288 -12.41 4.70 8.98
C THR A 288 -13.88 4.26 8.90
N LEU A 289 -14.59 4.21 10.04
CA LEU A 289 -16.01 3.88 10.07
C LEU A 289 -16.90 4.93 9.39
N LEU A 290 -16.56 6.20 9.57
CA LEU A 290 -17.35 7.31 9.00
C LEU A 290 -17.15 7.46 7.49
N ASN A 291 -15.97 7.12 6.95
CA ASN A 291 -15.65 7.21 5.52
C ASN A 291 -16.18 6.02 4.70
N SER A 292 -16.61 4.94 5.33
CA SER A 292 -17.08 3.76 4.61
C SER A 292 -18.52 3.96 4.17
N SER A 293 -18.75 3.99 2.86
CA SER A 293 -20.10 4.07 2.26
C SER A 293 -21.03 2.91 2.68
N ALA A 294 -20.46 1.80 3.14
CA ALA A 294 -21.19 0.66 3.68
C ALA A 294 -21.72 0.91 5.11
N ASN A 295 -21.23 1.93 5.82
CA ASN A 295 -21.51 2.17 7.23
C ASN A 295 -22.50 3.34 7.47
N THR A 296 -23.32 3.68 6.49
CA THR A 296 -24.42 4.69 6.65
C THR A 296 -25.48 4.26 7.65
N PHE A 297 -25.49 2.98 8.04
CA PHE A 297 -26.45 2.43 9.02
C PHE A 297 -26.12 2.80 10.47
N PHE A 298 -24.87 3.14 10.80
CA PHE A 298 -24.49 3.51 12.17
C PHE A 298 -24.75 4.99 12.43
N SER A 299 -25.44 5.31 13.51
CA SER A 299 -25.51 6.68 14.02
C SER A 299 -24.12 7.15 14.50
N ILE A 300 -23.94 8.46 14.68
CA ILE A 300 -22.72 9.01 15.28
C ILE A 300 -22.50 8.46 16.70
N THR A 301 -23.60 8.23 17.42
CA THR A 301 -23.59 7.63 18.75
C THR A 301 -23.11 6.18 18.71
N ASP A 302 -23.57 5.39 17.74
CA ASP A 302 -23.11 4.00 17.58
C ASP A 302 -21.62 3.95 17.27
N VAL A 303 -21.16 4.82 16.36
CA VAL A 303 -19.72 4.93 16.04
C VAL A 303 -18.90 5.27 17.28
N ALA A 304 -19.38 6.17 18.15
CA ALA A 304 -18.70 6.49 19.40
C ALA A 304 -18.52 5.24 20.27
N PHE A 305 -19.59 4.48 20.51
CA PHE A 305 -19.54 3.27 21.34
C PHE A 305 -18.71 2.17 20.70
N ILE A 306 -18.83 1.92 19.39
CA ILE A 306 -18.00 0.96 18.66
C ILE A 306 -16.51 1.29 18.80
N CYS A 307 -16.15 2.57 18.83
CA CYS A 307 -14.77 3.02 19.03
C CYS A 307 -14.32 3.05 20.49
N GLY A 308 -15.12 2.52 21.43
CA GLY A 308 -14.76 2.41 22.84
C GLY A 308 -14.94 3.67 23.67
N PHE A 309 -15.72 4.65 23.20
CA PHE A 309 -16.11 5.80 24.03
C PHE A 309 -17.33 5.46 24.89
N ASN A 310 -17.33 5.93 26.13
CA ASN A 310 -18.47 5.80 27.04
C ASN A 310 -19.53 6.91 26.84
N ASP A 311 -19.19 7.96 26.11
CA ASP A 311 -20.05 9.12 25.90
C ASP A 311 -19.84 9.71 24.49
N SER A 312 -20.93 9.87 23.77
CA SER A 312 -20.95 10.40 22.40
C SER A 312 -20.61 11.90 22.33
N THR A 313 -20.89 12.67 23.39
CA THR A 313 -20.55 14.09 23.49
C THR A 313 -19.04 14.26 23.64
N HIS A 314 -18.43 13.46 24.52
CA HIS A 314 -16.97 13.41 24.69
C HIS A 314 -16.28 12.98 23.37
N PHE A 315 -16.81 11.95 22.70
CA PHE A 315 -16.34 11.53 21.38
C PHE A 315 -16.36 12.67 20.37
N SER A 316 -17.53 13.33 20.20
CA SER A 316 -17.72 14.38 19.20
C SER A 316 -16.77 15.56 19.42
N ARG A 317 -16.56 15.94 20.67
CA ARG A 317 -15.61 16.99 21.05
C ARG A 317 -14.16 16.61 20.72
N ARG A 318 -13.72 15.39 21.07
CA ARG A 318 -12.37 14.90 20.79
C ARG A 318 -12.13 14.71 19.30
N PHE A 319 -13.12 14.18 18.59
CA PHE A 319 -13.06 14.04 17.14
C PHE A 319 -12.87 15.41 16.46
N LYS A 320 -13.69 16.40 16.81
CA LYS A 320 -13.54 17.75 16.26
C LYS A 320 -12.22 18.39 16.61
N GLN A 321 -11.71 18.19 17.82
CA GLN A 321 -10.41 18.71 18.25
C GLN A 321 -9.26 18.12 17.43
N GLN A 322 -9.32 16.83 17.08
CA GLN A 322 -8.23 16.13 16.40
C GLN A 322 -8.34 16.22 14.87
N VAL A 323 -9.54 16.23 14.31
CA VAL A 323 -9.82 16.17 12.86
C VAL A 323 -10.16 17.54 12.27
N GLY A 324 -10.54 18.50 13.11
CA GLY A 324 -10.99 19.84 12.68
C GLY A 324 -12.46 19.92 12.31
N LEU A 325 -13.13 18.80 12.02
CA LEU A 325 -14.54 18.71 11.66
C LEU A 325 -15.33 17.91 12.69
N SER A 326 -16.62 18.20 12.87
CA SER A 326 -17.48 17.32 13.66
C SER A 326 -17.69 15.97 12.95
N PRO A 327 -17.93 14.86 13.69
CA PRO A 327 -18.17 13.56 13.07
C PRO A 327 -19.25 13.56 11.99
N SER A 328 -20.35 14.29 12.23
CA SER A 328 -21.46 14.43 11.25
C SER A 328 -21.04 15.15 9.98
N LYS A 329 -20.23 16.23 10.10
CA LYS A 329 -19.69 16.94 8.94
C LYS A 329 -18.68 16.10 8.18
N TYR A 330 -17.83 15.38 8.91
CA TYR A 330 -16.81 14.52 8.33
C TYR A 330 -17.39 13.36 7.51
N ARG A 331 -18.54 12.80 7.95
CA ARG A 331 -19.27 11.74 7.21
C ARG A 331 -19.79 12.20 5.85
N ASN A 332 -20.09 13.49 5.71
CA ASN A 332 -20.73 14.07 4.52
C ASN A 332 -19.71 14.70 3.54
N VAL A 333 -18.42 14.56 3.80
CA VAL A 333 -17.33 15.00 2.91
C VAL A 333 -16.89 13.86 2.02
#